data_9563dc257be0f04ae5f7bcf58627df03
#
_entry.id   9563dc257be0f04ae5f7bcf58627df03
#
_cell.length_a   1.000
_cell.length_b   1.000
_cell.length_c   1.000
_cell.angle_alpha   90.00
_cell.angle_beta   90.00
_cell.angle_gamma   90.00
#
_symmetry.space_group_name_H-M   'P 1'
#
loop_
_entity.id
_entity.type
_entity.pdbx_description
1 polymer ?
#
loop_
_entity_poly.entity_id
_entity_poly.type
_entity_poly.pdbx_seq_one_letter_code
_entity_poly.pdbx_strand_id
1 'polypeptide(L)'
;MTTHTVEVTYPDSVLTNLSEEQVRSIAQEALVVRLYDQGLIASGQGATMLNIARSAFLDLLGKYGVSYFDDQIDFAEELRNAQP
;
A
#
# COMPACT_ATOMS: atom_id res chain seq x y z
N MET A 1 -2.80 -8.28 17.65
CA MET A 1 -2.53 -6.92 17.18
C MET A 1 -3.81 -6.10 17.14
N THR A 2 -3.72 -4.88 17.56
CA THR A 2 -4.88 -4.00 17.60
C THR A 2 -5.01 -3.27 16.27
N THR A 3 -6.22 -3.18 15.75
CA THR A 3 -6.46 -2.43 14.53
C THR A 3 -7.24 -1.17 14.85
N HIS A 4 -7.11 -0.21 13.98
CA HIS A 4 -7.77 1.08 14.14
C HIS A 4 -8.54 1.40 12.87
N THR A 5 -9.58 2.16 13.04
CA THR A 5 -10.43 2.56 11.92
C THR A 5 -10.57 4.07 11.92
N VAL A 6 -10.54 4.65 10.75
CA VAL A 6 -10.79 6.09 10.62
C VAL A 6 -11.93 6.29 9.63
N GLU A 7 -12.64 7.40 9.83
CA GLU A 7 -13.70 7.76 8.91
C GLU A 7 -13.21 8.81 7.95
N VAL A 8 -13.63 8.66 6.70
CA VAL A 8 -13.27 9.61 5.66
C VAL A 8 -14.55 10.17 5.07
N THR A 9 -14.60 11.48 4.95
CA THR A 9 -15.77 12.18 4.45
C THR A 9 -15.50 12.67 3.04
N TYR A 10 -16.47 12.50 2.17
CA TYR A 10 -16.33 12.94 0.78
C TYR A 10 -17.71 13.30 0.24
N PRO A 11 -17.77 14.14 -0.82
CA PRO A 11 -19.07 14.58 -1.34
C PRO A 11 -19.77 13.49 -2.13
N ASP A 12 -21.08 13.56 -2.17
CA ASP A 12 -21.90 12.59 -2.91
C ASP A 12 -21.52 12.49 -4.37
N SER A 13 -20.98 13.55 -4.93
CA SER A 13 -20.65 13.55 -6.35
C SER A 13 -19.66 12.44 -6.70
N VAL A 14 -18.87 12.00 -5.74
CA VAL A 14 -17.92 10.91 -5.96
C VAL A 14 -18.67 9.63 -6.29
N LEU A 15 -19.85 9.45 -5.70
CA LEU A 15 -20.62 8.23 -5.91
C LEU A 15 -21.36 8.19 -7.24
N THR A 16 -21.22 9.23 -8.04
CA THR A 16 -21.82 9.22 -9.36
C THR A 16 -21.22 8.11 -10.21
N ASN A 17 -19.92 7.88 -10.08
CA ASN A 17 -19.22 6.89 -10.89
C ASN A 17 -18.65 5.75 -10.09
N LEU A 18 -18.69 5.83 -8.77
CA LEU A 18 -18.08 4.82 -7.91
C LEU A 18 -19.07 4.39 -6.85
N SER A 19 -18.98 3.13 -6.44
CA SER A 19 -19.76 2.66 -5.31
C SER A 19 -19.01 2.96 -4.03
N GLU A 20 -19.72 2.89 -2.91
CA GLU A 20 -19.06 3.08 -1.62
C GLU A 20 -17.95 2.07 -1.40
N GLU A 21 -18.17 0.87 -1.87
CA GLU A 21 -17.16 -0.16 -1.71
C GLU A 21 -15.91 0.16 -2.51
N GLN A 22 -16.09 0.71 -3.70
CA GLN A 22 -14.94 1.12 -4.49
C GLN A 22 -14.20 2.27 -3.83
N VAL A 23 -14.93 3.20 -3.24
CA VAL A 23 -14.30 4.29 -2.52
C VAL A 23 -13.50 3.77 -1.33
N ARG A 24 -14.08 2.81 -0.61
CA ARG A 24 -13.38 2.23 0.53
C ARG A 24 -12.09 1.56 0.08
N SER A 25 -12.14 0.84 -1.01
CA SER A 25 -10.98 0.16 -1.55
C SER A 25 -9.90 1.15 -1.95
N ILE A 26 -10.30 2.21 -2.63
CA ILE A 26 -9.36 3.25 -3.04
C ILE A 26 -8.73 3.90 -1.83
N ALA A 27 -9.53 4.21 -0.81
CA ALA A 27 -9.02 4.85 0.38
C ALA A 27 -7.99 3.96 1.08
N GLN A 28 -8.27 2.66 1.15
CA GLN A 28 -7.35 1.75 1.79
C GLN A 28 -6.06 1.62 1.00
N GLU A 29 -6.16 1.50 -0.31
CA GLU A 29 -4.97 1.42 -1.16
C GLU A 29 -4.14 2.68 -1.02
N ALA A 30 -4.78 3.82 -1.10
CA ALA A 30 -4.06 5.08 -1.06
C ALA A 30 -3.34 5.25 0.27
N LEU A 31 -4.00 4.84 1.35
CA LEU A 31 -3.37 4.93 2.67
C LEU A 31 -2.11 4.07 2.72
N VAL A 32 -2.23 2.83 2.30
CA VAL A 32 -1.10 1.91 2.39
C VAL A 32 0.05 2.36 1.49
N VAL A 33 -0.27 2.80 0.29
CA VAL A 33 0.73 3.29 -0.64
C VAL A 33 1.45 4.51 -0.05
N ARG A 34 0.69 5.40 0.57
CA ARG A 34 1.29 6.59 1.16
C ARG A 34 2.19 6.23 2.33
N LEU A 35 1.77 5.29 3.15
CA LEU A 35 2.59 4.85 4.27
C LEU A 35 3.92 4.28 3.77
N TYR A 36 3.86 3.52 2.71
CA TYR A 36 5.07 2.98 2.13
C TYR A 36 5.94 4.10 1.56
N ASP A 37 5.33 5.04 0.85
CA ASP A 37 6.06 6.14 0.23
C ASP A 37 6.77 6.97 1.29
N GLN A 38 6.20 7.09 2.46
CA GLN A 38 6.81 7.84 3.55
C GLN A 38 7.79 7.02 4.37
N GLY A 39 7.98 5.77 4.00
CA GLY A 39 8.93 4.93 4.70
C GLY A 39 8.45 4.37 6.02
N LEU A 40 7.14 4.39 6.24
CA LEU A 40 6.59 3.93 7.50
C LEU A 40 6.30 2.45 7.52
N ILE A 41 6.20 1.82 6.36
CA ILE A 41 6.01 0.38 6.27
C ILE A 41 6.86 -0.15 5.12
N ALA A 42 7.16 -1.44 5.18
CA ALA A 42 7.88 -2.11 4.11
C ALA A 42 6.86 -2.68 3.10
N SER A 43 7.33 -3.07 1.93
CA SER A 43 6.43 -3.57 0.89
C SER A 43 5.70 -4.83 1.32
N GLY A 44 6.37 -5.69 2.08
CA GLY A 44 5.69 -6.89 2.58
C GLY A 44 4.56 -6.56 3.52
N GLN A 45 4.74 -5.55 4.35
CA GLN A 45 3.67 -5.11 5.25
C GLN A 45 2.52 -4.52 4.46
N GLY A 46 2.84 -3.72 3.43
CA GLY A 46 1.79 -3.15 2.61
C GLY A 46 0.97 -4.21 1.91
N ALA A 47 1.64 -5.21 1.37
CA ALA A 47 0.94 -6.31 0.71
C ALA A 47 0.03 -7.03 1.69
N THR A 48 0.51 -7.28 2.89
CA THR A 48 -0.28 -7.94 3.92
C THR A 48 -1.50 -7.11 4.29
N MET A 49 -1.31 -5.81 4.44
CA MET A 49 -2.42 -4.93 4.80
C MET A 49 -3.51 -4.93 3.75
N LEU A 50 -3.14 -5.11 2.50
CA LEU A 50 -4.10 -5.14 1.40
C LEU A 50 -4.51 -6.56 1.03
N ASN A 51 -3.92 -7.55 1.70
CA ASN A 51 -4.22 -8.95 1.46
C ASN A 51 -3.95 -9.34 0.01
N ILE A 52 -2.81 -8.93 -0.50
CA ILE A 52 -2.39 -9.26 -1.86
C ILE A 52 -0.95 -9.74 -1.82
N ALA A 53 -0.51 -10.31 -2.92
CA ALA A 53 0.87 -10.75 -3.03
C ALA A 53 1.80 -9.54 -3.11
N ARG A 54 3.05 -9.71 -2.68
CA ARG A 54 4.01 -8.62 -2.73
C ARG A 54 4.21 -8.10 -4.15
N SER A 55 4.23 -9.00 -5.14
CA SER A 55 4.40 -8.57 -6.51
C SER A 55 3.23 -7.69 -6.96
N ALA A 56 2.02 -8.03 -6.51
CA ALA A 56 0.85 -7.22 -6.84
C ALA A 56 0.95 -5.84 -6.18
N PHE A 57 1.51 -5.79 -4.97
CA PHE A 57 1.69 -4.52 -4.29
C PHE A 57 2.70 -3.65 -5.04
N LEU A 58 3.78 -4.25 -5.53
CA LEU A 58 4.76 -3.49 -6.31
C LEU A 58 4.15 -2.93 -7.58
N ASP A 59 3.28 -3.72 -8.23
CA ASP A 59 2.58 -3.22 -9.41
C ASP A 59 1.69 -2.04 -9.04
N LEU A 60 1.04 -2.14 -7.89
CA LEU A 60 0.18 -1.07 -7.42
C LEU A 60 0.98 0.21 -7.19
N LEU A 61 2.15 0.09 -6.59
CA LEU A 61 3.01 1.24 -6.39
C LEU A 61 3.33 1.91 -7.72
N GLY A 62 3.58 1.12 -8.75
CA GLY A 62 3.83 1.66 -10.07
C GLY A 62 2.67 2.46 -10.59
N LYS A 63 1.45 1.99 -10.36
CA LYS A 63 0.27 2.71 -10.80
C LYS A 63 0.12 4.05 -10.09
N TYR A 64 0.61 4.13 -8.88
CA TYR A 64 0.55 5.38 -8.11
C TYR A 64 1.77 6.26 -8.36
N GLY A 65 2.69 5.80 -9.21
CA GLY A 65 3.89 6.57 -9.49
C GLY A 65 4.89 6.57 -8.35
N VAL A 66 4.82 5.58 -7.49
CA VAL A 66 5.72 5.49 -6.34
C VAL A 66 6.86 4.53 -6.67
N SER A 67 8.07 4.98 -6.39
CA SER A 67 9.23 4.14 -6.62
C SER A 67 9.35 3.10 -5.51
N TYR A 68 9.66 1.87 -5.89
CA TYR A 68 9.91 0.84 -4.91
C TYR A 68 11.34 0.35 -5.02
N PHE A 69 12.17 1.24 -5.47
CA PHE A 69 13.57 0.94 -5.64
C PHE A 69 14.22 0.52 -4.34
N ASP A 70 13.76 1.09 -3.25
CA ASP A 70 14.29 0.76 -1.94
C ASP A 70 14.09 -0.70 -1.58
N ASP A 71 13.06 -1.31 -2.12
CA ASP A 71 12.85 -2.72 -1.86
C ASP A 71 13.98 -3.56 -2.37
N GLN A 72 14.58 -3.13 -3.45
CA GLN A 72 15.70 -3.85 -3.99
C GLN A 72 16.90 -3.76 -3.07
N ILE A 73 17.02 -2.62 -2.42
CA ILE A 73 18.07 -2.42 -1.46
C ILE A 73 17.84 -3.31 -0.26
N ASP A 74 16.61 -3.35 0.19
CA ASP A 74 16.27 -4.21 1.31
C ASP A 74 16.54 -5.64 0.97
N PHE A 75 16.22 -5.99 -0.24
CA PHE A 75 16.43 -7.33 -0.67
C PHE A 75 17.91 -7.66 -0.64
N ALA A 76 18.73 -6.73 -1.03
CA ALA A 76 20.16 -6.92 -0.99
C ALA A 76 20.61 -7.13 0.44
N GLU A 77 19.99 -6.44 1.38
CA GLU A 77 20.31 -6.64 2.76
C GLU A 77 19.93 -8.02 3.21
N GLU A 78 18.80 -8.48 2.76
CA GLU A 78 18.39 -9.82 3.09
C GLU A 78 19.35 -10.85 2.58
N LEU A 79 19.89 -10.61 1.42
CA LEU A 79 20.86 -11.51 0.87
C LEU A 79 22.12 -11.54 1.69
N ARG A 80 22.47 -10.39 2.20
CA ARG A 80 23.64 -10.32 3.05
C ARG A 80 23.39 -10.99 4.36
N ASN A 81 22.23 -10.78 4.80
CA ASN A 81 21.83 -11.33 6.04
C ASN A 81 21.51 -12.72 5.90
N ALA A 82 21.22 -12.65 4.95
CA ALA A 82 20.73 -13.71 4.66
C ALA A 82 21.66 -14.26 4.07
N GLN A 83 21.79 -12.69 4.39
CA GLN A 83 21.92 -12.50 4.08
C GLN A 83 21.92 -12.64 4.03
N PRO A 84 22.29 -13.02 4.50
CA PRO A 84 22.17 -12.76 4.42
C PRO A 84 22.05 -12.93 4.51
#